data_ef726cb28523e1a23069e07bb23cc578
#
_entry.id   ef726cb28523e1a23069e07bb23cc578
#
_cell.length_a   1.000
_cell.length_b   1.000
_cell.length_c   1.000
_cell.angle_alpha   90.00
_cell.angle_beta   90.00
_cell.angle_gamma   90.00
#
_symmetry.space_group_name_H-M   'P 1'
#
loop_
_entity.id
_entity.type
_entity.pdbx_description
1 polymer ?
#
loop_
_entity_poly.entity_id
_entity_poly.type
_entity_poly.pdbx_seq_one_letter_code
_entity_poly.pdbx_strand_id
1 'polypeptide(L)'
;KNEIFFVDGAENELDSGKKEILASAAAHFIEVFAINDEVDVYISKVSVLHQKAGDMAKAWHTSPVYTRDNHIICVFVEPAGSLKDMVISLAHEFIHVWQITRGDLENRIWKGEDCEMYPYELQPWEIEAHKFMAKVAQFYFEDRIPSHNELNEIKKETDSDFEKVKTIIKGASFSSKAKKIAKIAGLIGLGAILGI
;
A
#
# COMPACT_ATOMS: atom_id res chain seq x y z
N LYS A 1 0.08 14.97 16.23
CA LYS A 1 -1.26 15.36 15.72
C LYS A 1 -1.32 14.95 14.27
N ASN A 2 -2.19 14.01 13.93
CA ASN A 2 -2.38 13.55 12.54
C ASN A 2 -3.01 14.67 11.72
N GLU A 3 -2.46 14.98 10.55
CA GLU A 3 -2.96 16.01 9.65
C GLU A 3 -3.17 15.44 8.24
N ILE A 4 -4.18 15.97 7.54
CA ILE A 4 -4.48 15.59 6.17
C ILE A 4 -4.44 16.84 5.31
N PHE A 5 -3.62 16.79 4.28
CA PHE A 5 -3.38 17.88 3.35
C PHE A 5 -3.85 17.48 1.95
N PHE A 6 -4.62 18.35 1.31
CA PHE A 6 -4.98 18.19 -0.09
C PHE A 6 -4.13 19.17 -0.89
N VAL A 7 -3.32 18.66 -1.79
CA VAL A 7 -2.26 19.40 -2.50
C VAL A 7 -2.27 19.11 -4.01
N ASP A 8 -1.48 19.85 -4.77
CA ASP A 8 -1.23 19.62 -6.20
C ASP A 8 -2.49 19.45 -7.07
N GLY A 9 -3.50 20.30 -6.84
CA GLY A 9 -4.77 20.30 -7.57
C GLY A 9 -5.89 19.50 -6.91
N ALA A 10 -5.59 18.55 -6.01
CA ALA A 10 -6.62 17.80 -5.28
C ALA A 10 -7.48 18.73 -4.39
N GLU A 11 -6.89 19.81 -3.87
CA GLU A 11 -7.59 20.79 -3.05
C GLU A 11 -8.72 21.51 -3.80
N ASN A 12 -8.62 21.62 -5.12
CA ASN A 12 -9.58 22.32 -5.97
C ASN A 12 -10.54 21.37 -6.70
N GLU A 13 -10.11 20.14 -7.01
CA GLU A 13 -10.86 19.21 -7.85
C GLU A 13 -11.66 18.18 -7.04
N LEU A 14 -11.29 17.91 -5.80
CA LEU A 14 -12.09 17.07 -4.90
C LEU A 14 -13.17 17.93 -4.23
N ASP A 15 -14.41 17.47 -4.32
CA ASP A 15 -15.52 18.06 -3.56
C ASP A 15 -15.35 17.86 -2.04
N SER A 16 -16.10 18.64 -1.24
CA SER A 16 -16.02 18.57 0.21
C SER A 16 -16.39 17.19 0.76
N GLY A 17 -17.35 16.51 0.15
CA GLY A 17 -17.78 15.18 0.59
C GLY A 17 -16.67 14.14 0.41
N LYS A 18 -15.97 14.13 -0.73
CA LYS A 18 -14.82 13.26 -0.94
C LYS A 18 -13.69 13.54 0.05
N LYS A 19 -13.40 14.82 0.33
CA LYS A 19 -12.38 15.21 1.31
C LYS A 19 -12.73 14.73 2.71
N GLU A 20 -13.97 14.92 3.14
CA GLU A 20 -14.44 14.45 4.46
C GLU A 20 -14.35 12.93 4.60
N ILE A 21 -14.72 12.19 3.57
CA ILE A 21 -14.64 10.72 3.57
C ILE A 21 -13.20 10.25 3.61
N LEU A 22 -12.29 10.86 2.84
CA LEU A 22 -10.89 10.49 2.87
C LEU A 22 -10.26 10.81 4.24
N ALA A 23 -10.62 11.93 4.85
CA ALA A 23 -10.19 12.27 6.20
C ALA A 23 -10.73 11.29 7.26
N SER A 24 -12.00 10.92 7.15
CA SER A 24 -12.61 9.92 8.02
C SER A 24 -11.98 8.54 7.86
N ALA A 25 -11.70 8.13 6.62
CA ALA A 25 -11.03 6.86 6.33
C ALA A 25 -9.62 6.80 6.90
N ALA A 26 -8.84 7.89 6.79
CA ALA A 26 -7.51 7.97 7.39
C ALA A 26 -7.56 7.81 8.92
N ALA A 27 -8.49 8.51 9.59
CA ALA A 27 -8.68 8.37 11.04
C ALA A 27 -9.07 6.93 11.43
N HIS A 28 -9.93 6.29 10.65
CA HIS A 28 -10.34 4.91 10.84
C HIS A 28 -9.17 3.93 10.69
N PHE A 29 -8.30 4.11 9.68
CA PHE A 29 -7.13 3.22 9.49
C PHE A 29 -6.10 3.37 10.59
N ILE A 30 -5.92 4.58 11.16
CA ILE A 30 -5.10 4.79 12.36
C ILE A 30 -5.62 3.93 13.51
N GLU A 31 -6.93 3.88 13.71
CA GLU A 31 -7.57 3.04 14.73
C GLU A 31 -7.46 1.55 14.41
N VAL A 32 -7.77 1.14 13.17
CA VAL A 32 -7.68 -0.26 12.69
C VAL A 32 -6.32 -0.87 12.99
N PHE A 33 -5.25 -0.12 12.73
CA PHE A 33 -3.89 -0.60 12.91
C PHE A 33 -3.26 -0.23 14.25
N ALA A 34 -4.02 0.42 15.14
CA ALA A 34 -3.56 0.91 16.45
C ALA A 34 -2.26 1.72 16.33
N ILE A 35 -2.18 2.61 15.32
CA ILE A 35 -1.01 3.45 15.07
C ILE A 35 -0.96 4.52 16.13
N ASN A 36 0.12 4.55 16.95
CA ASN A 36 0.34 5.53 17.99
C ASN A 36 1.24 6.69 17.55
N ASP A 37 1.95 6.50 16.44
CA ASP A 37 2.84 7.49 15.86
C ASP A 37 2.04 8.58 15.14
N GLU A 38 2.67 9.72 14.91
CA GLU A 38 2.08 10.80 14.10
C GLU A 38 2.07 10.39 12.62
N VAL A 39 0.94 10.62 11.95
CA VAL A 39 0.79 10.33 10.51
C VAL A 39 0.27 11.57 9.79
N ASP A 40 1.08 12.09 8.88
CA ASP A 40 0.68 13.17 7.98
C ASP A 40 0.35 12.58 6.60
N VAL A 41 -0.85 12.86 6.12
CA VAL A 41 -1.37 12.33 4.85
C VAL A 41 -1.46 13.45 3.83
N TYR A 42 -0.72 13.32 2.73
CA TYR A 42 -0.79 14.23 1.59
C TYR A 42 -1.56 13.56 0.45
N ILE A 43 -2.70 14.13 0.10
CA ILE A 43 -3.53 13.66 -1.02
C ILE A 43 -3.29 14.59 -2.22
N SER A 44 -2.69 14.04 -3.26
CA SER A 44 -2.32 14.74 -4.48
C SER A 44 -3.09 14.20 -5.67
N LYS A 45 -3.29 15.04 -6.68
CA LYS A 45 -3.85 14.62 -7.96
C LYS A 45 -2.81 13.84 -8.76
N VAL A 46 -3.23 12.76 -9.41
CA VAL A 46 -2.42 12.08 -10.42
C VAL A 46 -2.11 13.05 -11.55
N SER A 47 -0.84 13.44 -11.70
CA SER A 47 -0.44 14.37 -12.74
C SER A 47 -0.31 13.70 -14.10
N VAL A 48 -0.51 14.48 -15.17
CA VAL A 48 -0.29 14.03 -16.56
C VAL A 48 1.17 13.57 -16.77
N LEU A 49 2.11 14.13 -16.01
CA LEU A 49 3.52 13.71 -16.03
C LEU A 49 3.69 12.29 -15.48
N HIS A 50 2.96 11.92 -14.47
CA HIS A 50 2.93 10.55 -13.92
C HIS A 50 2.32 9.56 -14.93
N GLN A 51 1.26 9.96 -15.64
CA GLN A 51 0.66 9.13 -16.68
C GLN A 51 1.61 8.87 -17.86
N LYS A 52 2.47 9.86 -18.21
CA LYS A 52 3.46 9.73 -19.29
C LYS A 52 4.73 8.99 -18.85
N ALA A 53 5.07 9.01 -17.58
CA ALA A 53 6.25 8.38 -17.05
C ALA A 53 6.09 6.86 -16.86
N GLY A 54 4.89 6.31 -17.05
CA GLY A 54 4.61 4.89 -16.92
C GLY A 54 5.06 4.34 -15.55
N ASP A 55 5.95 3.35 -15.56
CA ASP A 55 6.43 2.73 -14.32
C ASP A 55 7.24 3.65 -13.41
N MET A 56 7.72 4.80 -13.91
CA MET A 56 8.36 5.80 -13.04
C MET A 56 7.36 6.48 -12.09
N ALA A 57 6.08 6.54 -12.43
CA ALA A 57 5.05 7.05 -11.52
C ALA A 57 4.91 6.17 -10.26
N LYS A 58 5.15 4.88 -10.39
CA LYS A 58 5.21 3.93 -9.27
C LYS A 58 6.45 4.12 -8.39
N ALA A 59 7.50 4.74 -8.92
CA ALA A 59 8.74 5.01 -8.17
C ALA A 59 8.66 6.26 -7.27
N TRP A 60 7.62 7.05 -7.40
CA TRP A 60 7.34 8.21 -6.55
C TRP A 60 6.41 7.89 -5.37
N HIS A 61 6.29 6.63 -5.00
CA HIS A 61 6.10 6.37 -3.60
C HIS A 61 7.31 7.04 -2.92
N THR A 62 7.13 8.26 -2.49
CA THR A 62 8.08 8.82 -1.55
C THR A 62 8.23 7.76 -0.51
N SER A 63 9.39 7.09 -0.53
CA SER A 63 9.76 6.28 0.63
C SER A 63 9.45 7.18 1.79
N PRO A 64 8.48 6.84 2.64
CA PRO A 64 8.11 7.73 3.71
C PRO A 64 9.42 8.12 4.36
N VAL A 65 9.66 9.40 4.54
CA VAL A 65 10.83 9.87 5.30
C VAL A 65 10.51 9.49 6.73
N TYR A 66 10.86 8.24 7.07
CA TYR A 66 10.64 7.66 8.38
C TYR A 66 11.58 8.32 9.37
N THR A 67 11.07 9.32 10.05
CA THR A 67 11.54 9.57 11.41
C THR A 67 10.79 8.60 12.31
N ARG A 68 11.42 8.08 13.37
CA ARG A 68 10.85 7.05 14.25
C ARG A 68 9.47 7.38 14.83
N ASP A 69 9.06 8.64 14.79
CA ASP A 69 7.89 9.17 15.50
C ASP A 69 6.90 9.90 14.57
N ASN A 70 7.15 9.97 13.26
CA ASN A 70 6.27 10.63 12.29
C ASN A 70 6.30 9.91 10.94
N HIS A 71 5.13 9.55 10.43
CA HIS A 71 4.96 8.96 9.12
C HIS A 71 4.37 9.97 8.16
N ILE A 72 5.02 10.17 7.02
CA ILE A 72 4.49 10.98 5.93
C ILE A 72 4.10 10.05 4.81
N ILE A 73 2.83 10.02 4.45
CA ILE A 73 2.32 9.24 3.33
C ILE A 73 1.78 10.16 2.24
N CYS A 74 2.02 9.78 0.98
CA CYS A 74 1.48 10.48 -0.18
C CYS A 74 0.56 9.55 -0.95
N VAL A 75 -0.68 9.98 -1.14
CA VAL A 75 -1.69 9.22 -1.89
C VAL A 75 -2.02 9.97 -3.17
N PHE A 76 -1.89 9.31 -4.31
CA PHE A 76 -2.26 9.87 -5.59
C PHE A 76 -3.67 9.41 -5.95
N VAL A 77 -4.55 10.38 -6.21
CA VAL A 77 -5.94 10.13 -6.56
C VAL A 77 -6.30 10.69 -7.93
N GLU A 78 -7.18 10.01 -8.63
CA GLU A 78 -7.88 10.54 -9.80
C GLU A 78 -9.16 11.23 -9.33
N PRO A 79 -9.28 12.58 -9.38
CA PRO A 79 -10.46 13.29 -8.84
C PRO A 79 -11.78 12.86 -9.48
N ALA A 80 -11.75 12.46 -10.77
CA ALA A 80 -12.90 11.90 -11.46
C ALA A 80 -13.15 10.42 -11.15
N GLY A 81 -12.21 9.77 -10.46
CA GLY A 81 -12.31 8.36 -10.09
C GLY A 81 -13.34 8.09 -8.98
N SER A 82 -13.59 6.82 -8.74
CA SER A 82 -14.54 6.42 -7.70
C SER A 82 -13.97 6.68 -6.30
N LEU A 83 -14.83 7.11 -5.39
CA LEU A 83 -14.45 7.28 -3.99
C LEU A 83 -13.92 5.98 -3.37
N LYS A 84 -14.50 4.84 -3.77
CA LYS A 84 -14.06 3.52 -3.33
C LYS A 84 -12.58 3.28 -3.69
N ASP A 85 -12.18 3.59 -4.91
CA ASP A 85 -10.79 3.38 -5.35
C ASP A 85 -9.82 4.31 -4.62
N MET A 86 -10.26 5.55 -4.31
CA MET A 86 -9.47 6.48 -3.50
C MET A 86 -9.24 5.95 -2.07
N VAL A 87 -10.30 5.41 -1.45
CA VAL A 87 -10.18 4.80 -0.11
C VAL A 87 -9.32 3.53 -0.14
N ILE A 88 -9.39 2.73 -1.19
CA ILE A 88 -8.52 1.55 -1.39
C ILE A 88 -7.05 1.98 -1.53
N SER A 89 -6.76 3.03 -2.30
CA SER A 89 -5.41 3.58 -2.43
C SER A 89 -4.88 4.10 -1.09
N LEU A 90 -5.73 4.78 -0.32
CA LEU A 90 -5.38 5.23 1.03
C LEU A 90 -5.09 4.05 1.96
N ALA A 91 -5.90 2.99 1.91
CA ALA A 91 -5.68 1.77 2.68
C ALA A 91 -4.34 1.10 2.36
N HIS A 92 -3.92 1.10 1.08
CA HIS A 92 -2.61 0.60 0.65
C HIS A 92 -1.47 1.29 1.42
N GLU A 93 -1.47 2.63 1.46
CA GLU A 93 -0.43 3.39 2.16
C GLU A 93 -0.47 3.17 3.68
N PHE A 94 -1.66 3.06 4.27
CA PHE A 94 -1.79 2.76 5.70
C PHE A 94 -1.31 1.34 6.06
N ILE A 95 -1.39 0.37 5.15
CA ILE A 95 -0.77 -0.94 5.35
C ILE A 95 0.75 -0.79 5.46
N HIS A 96 1.40 0.08 4.66
CA HIS A 96 2.84 0.34 4.79
C HIS A 96 3.19 0.95 6.16
N VAL A 97 2.41 1.93 6.64
CA VAL A 97 2.61 2.45 8.00
C VAL A 97 2.50 1.33 9.03
N TRP A 98 1.48 0.48 8.92
CA TRP A 98 1.32 -0.66 9.82
C TRP A 98 2.49 -1.66 9.77
N GLN A 99 3.04 -1.94 8.59
CA GLN A 99 4.22 -2.80 8.42
C GLN A 99 5.43 -2.27 9.19
N ILE A 100 5.59 -0.95 9.22
CA ILE A 100 6.70 -0.29 9.90
C ILE A 100 6.46 -0.23 11.40
N THR A 101 5.29 0.22 11.83
CA THR A 101 4.95 0.35 13.27
C THR A 101 4.99 -0.97 13.99
N ARG A 102 4.69 -2.09 13.31
CA ARG A 102 4.82 -3.44 13.88
C ARG A 102 6.24 -4.03 13.73
N GLY A 103 7.19 -3.33 13.10
CA GLY A 103 8.60 -3.72 12.99
C GLY A 103 8.88 -4.77 11.91
N ASP A 104 7.97 -5.04 10.98
CA ASP A 104 8.19 -6.00 9.90
C ASP A 104 8.99 -5.37 8.73
N LEU A 105 8.87 -4.05 8.51
CA LEU A 105 9.53 -3.32 7.44
C LEU A 105 10.43 -2.20 7.99
N GLU A 106 11.71 -2.24 7.66
CA GLU A 106 12.68 -1.18 7.93
C GLU A 106 13.68 -1.05 6.78
N ASN A 107 13.75 0.10 6.12
CA ASN A 107 14.74 0.39 5.06
C ASN A 107 14.84 -0.71 3.97
N ARG A 108 13.71 -1.20 3.46
CA ARG A 108 13.62 -2.33 2.51
C ARG A 108 14.09 -3.68 3.05
N ILE A 109 14.25 -3.77 4.35
CA ILE A 109 14.50 -5.02 5.06
C ILE A 109 13.15 -5.50 5.60
N TRP A 110 12.75 -6.70 5.22
CA TRP A 110 11.53 -7.35 5.71
C TRP A 110 11.87 -8.44 6.72
N LYS A 111 11.50 -8.22 7.97
CA LYS A 111 11.76 -9.17 9.06
C LYS A 111 13.24 -9.63 9.12
N GLY A 112 14.17 -8.70 8.85
CA GLY A 112 15.61 -8.96 8.83
C GLY A 112 16.17 -9.51 7.50
N GLU A 113 15.33 -9.72 6.47
CA GLU A 113 15.76 -10.15 5.14
C GLU A 113 15.82 -8.95 4.18
N ASP A 114 16.97 -8.76 3.53
CA ASP A 114 17.12 -7.74 2.48
C ASP A 114 16.32 -8.15 1.24
N CYS A 115 15.34 -7.35 0.89
CA CYS A 115 14.44 -7.58 -0.23
C CYS A 115 14.61 -6.58 -1.37
N GLU A 116 15.66 -5.75 -1.38
CA GLU A 116 15.89 -4.75 -2.42
C GLU A 116 16.03 -5.35 -3.82
N MET A 117 16.58 -6.57 -3.90
CA MET A 117 16.80 -7.27 -5.17
C MET A 117 15.54 -7.91 -5.77
N TYR A 118 14.43 -7.93 -5.03
CA TYR A 118 13.16 -8.43 -5.56
C TYR A 118 12.52 -7.39 -6.48
N PRO A 119 11.85 -7.79 -7.58
CA PRO A 119 10.97 -6.89 -8.33
C PRO A 119 9.96 -6.23 -7.39
N TYR A 120 9.61 -4.97 -7.65
CA TYR A 120 8.74 -4.17 -6.79
C TYR A 120 7.48 -4.94 -6.36
N GLU A 121 6.76 -5.51 -7.32
CA GLU A 121 5.50 -6.21 -7.09
C GLU A 121 5.66 -7.52 -6.30
N LEU A 122 6.89 -7.99 -6.11
CA LEU A 122 7.22 -9.23 -5.39
C LEU A 122 7.91 -8.96 -4.05
N GLN A 123 8.08 -7.71 -3.69
CA GLN A 123 8.53 -7.32 -2.36
C GLN A 123 7.42 -7.65 -1.34
N PRO A 124 7.74 -8.25 -0.19
CA PRO A 124 6.72 -8.76 0.72
C PRO A 124 5.75 -7.70 1.23
N TRP A 125 6.22 -6.47 1.42
CA TRP A 125 5.37 -5.35 1.83
C TRP A 125 4.39 -4.93 0.73
N GLU A 126 4.77 -4.99 -0.54
CA GLU A 126 3.87 -4.71 -1.66
C GLU A 126 2.87 -5.84 -1.87
N ILE A 127 3.29 -7.10 -1.71
CA ILE A 127 2.40 -8.26 -1.74
C ILE A 127 1.28 -8.08 -0.71
N GLU A 128 1.61 -7.73 0.52
CA GLU A 128 0.64 -7.50 1.58
C GLU A 128 -0.28 -6.32 1.25
N ALA A 129 0.29 -5.17 0.88
CA ALA A 129 -0.47 -3.96 0.60
C ALA A 129 -1.45 -4.18 -0.56
N HIS A 130 -0.99 -4.69 -1.70
CA HIS A 130 -1.84 -4.95 -2.86
C HIS A 130 -2.91 -6.02 -2.61
N LYS A 131 -2.57 -7.08 -1.89
CA LYS A 131 -3.50 -8.17 -1.64
C LYS A 131 -4.62 -7.78 -0.67
N PHE A 132 -4.32 -6.95 0.31
CA PHE A 132 -5.25 -6.69 1.41
C PHE A 132 -5.84 -5.29 1.43
N MET A 133 -5.40 -4.34 0.57
CA MET A 133 -5.91 -2.97 0.54
C MET A 133 -7.45 -2.92 0.39
N ALA A 134 -8.05 -3.76 -0.46
CA ALA A 134 -9.50 -3.78 -0.64
C ALA A 134 -10.23 -4.30 0.61
N LYS A 135 -9.67 -5.33 1.28
CA LYS A 135 -10.21 -5.86 2.54
C LYS A 135 -10.10 -4.84 3.67
N VAL A 136 -8.98 -4.13 3.74
CA VAL A 136 -8.77 -3.06 4.74
C VAL A 136 -9.72 -1.90 4.49
N ALA A 137 -9.89 -1.47 3.23
CA ALA A 137 -10.86 -0.44 2.87
C ALA A 137 -12.31 -0.86 3.22
N GLN A 138 -12.63 -2.15 3.12
CA GLN A 138 -13.94 -2.67 3.48
C GLN A 138 -14.24 -2.50 4.98
N PHE A 139 -13.25 -2.60 5.87
CA PHE A 139 -13.45 -2.34 7.30
C PHE A 139 -14.00 -0.93 7.54
N TYR A 140 -13.49 0.06 6.79
CA TYR A 140 -14.00 1.43 6.85
C TYR A 140 -15.46 1.52 6.36
N PHE A 141 -15.79 0.92 5.21
CA PHE A 141 -17.15 0.97 4.67
C PHE A 141 -18.18 0.23 5.53
N GLU A 142 -17.73 -0.73 6.32
CA GLU A 142 -18.55 -1.49 7.28
C GLU A 142 -18.58 -0.84 8.67
N ASP A 143 -17.90 0.28 8.87
CA ASP A 143 -17.70 0.95 10.18
C ASP A 143 -17.25 -0.05 11.25
N ARG A 144 -16.24 -0.85 10.94
CA ARG A 144 -15.81 -2.00 11.74
C ARG A 144 -14.30 -2.00 12.00
N ILE A 145 -13.93 -2.17 13.25
CA ILE A 145 -12.54 -2.45 13.63
C ILE A 145 -12.31 -3.96 13.60
N PRO A 146 -11.34 -4.46 12.80
CA PRO A 146 -11.04 -5.88 12.76
C PRO A 146 -10.47 -6.38 14.09
N SER A 147 -10.71 -7.64 14.39
CA SER A 147 -10.08 -8.30 15.53
C SER A 147 -8.57 -8.48 15.29
N HIS A 148 -7.83 -8.64 16.38
CA HIS A 148 -6.41 -8.98 16.31
C HIS A 148 -6.13 -10.27 15.50
N ASN A 149 -7.04 -11.25 15.58
CA ASN A 149 -6.92 -12.49 14.81
C ASN A 149 -7.05 -12.23 13.30
N GLU A 150 -7.96 -11.37 12.86
CA GLU A 150 -8.11 -11.03 11.43
C GLU A 150 -6.86 -10.34 10.89
N LEU A 151 -6.25 -9.45 11.66
CA LEU A 151 -4.98 -8.82 11.27
C LEU A 151 -3.81 -9.82 11.27
N ASN A 152 -3.78 -10.76 12.20
CA ASN A 152 -2.77 -11.82 12.22
C ASN A 152 -2.92 -12.79 11.04
N GLU A 153 -4.13 -13.06 10.56
CA GLU A 153 -4.33 -13.87 9.36
C GLU A 153 -3.76 -13.18 8.11
N ILE A 154 -3.90 -11.85 7.99
CA ILE A 154 -3.25 -11.08 6.91
C ILE A 154 -1.74 -11.31 6.94
N LYS A 155 -1.10 -11.17 8.11
CA LYS A 155 0.36 -11.37 8.26
C LYS A 155 0.78 -12.78 7.87
N LYS A 156 0.09 -13.81 8.35
CA LYS A 156 0.41 -15.21 8.04
C LYS A 156 0.27 -15.51 6.56
N GLU A 157 -0.76 -14.97 5.91
CA GLU A 157 -1.00 -15.17 4.49
C GLU A 157 0.10 -14.50 3.66
N THR A 158 0.53 -13.28 4.04
CA THR A 158 1.66 -12.59 3.42
C THR A 158 2.95 -13.41 3.53
N ASP A 159 3.26 -13.90 4.72
CA ASP A 159 4.45 -14.72 4.95
C ASP A 159 4.44 -15.99 4.09
N SER A 160 3.31 -16.67 4.01
CA SER A 160 3.13 -17.84 3.16
C SER A 160 3.35 -17.53 1.67
N ASP A 161 2.82 -16.42 1.18
CA ASP A 161 2.96 -16.01 -0.21
C ASP A 161 4.41 -15.59 -0.52
N PHE A 162 5.05 -14.89 0.39
CA PHE A 162 6.45 -14.51 0.22
C PHE A 162 7.39 -15.73 0.19
N GLU A 163 7.15 -16.76 0.98
CA GLU A 163 7.92 -18.02 0.91
C GLU A 163 7.76 -18.71 -0.47
N LYS A 164 6.56 -18.66 -1.06
CA LYS A 164 6.34 -19.15 -2.44
C LYS A 164 7.18 -18.32 -3.44
N VAL A 165 7.17 -16.99 -3.32
CA VAL A 165 7.97 -16.08 -4.14
C VAL A 165 9.45 -16.43 -4.04
N LYS A 166 10.00 -16.56 -2.84
CA LYS A 166 11.41 -16.94 -2.61
C LYS A 166 11.77 -18.27 -3.28
N THR A 167 10.92 -19.26 -3.14
CA THR A 167 11.13 -20.58 -3.72
C THR A 167 11.21 -20.51 -5.25
N ILE A 168 10.31 -19.74 -5.88
CA ILE A 168 10.26 -19.62 -7.34
C ILE A 168 11.44 -18.81 -7.88
N ILE A 169 11.83 -17.71 -7.17
CA ILE A 169 12.97 -16.88 -7.58
C ILE A 169 14.28 -17.66 -7.48
N LYS A 170 14.50 -18.40 -6.39
CA LYS A 170 15.70 -19.24 -6.22
C LYS A 170 15.84 -20.33 -7.28
N GLY A 171 14.72 -20.88 -7.77
CA GLY A 171 14.70 -21.90 -8.85
C GLY A 171 14.77 -21.34 -10.27
N ALA A 172 14.91 -20.02 -10.46
CA ALA A 172 14.79 -19.36 -11.76
C ALA A 172 16.16 -19.01 -12.35
N SER A 173 16.47 -19.50 -13.58
CA SER A 173 17.51 -18.92 -14.40
C SER A 173 17.10 -17.54 -14.95
N PHE A 174 18.07 -16.63 -15.15
CA PHE A 174 17.87 -15.22 -15.47
C PHE A 174 17.02 -14.95 -16.73
N SER A 175 16.97 -15.87 -17.69
CA SER A 175 16.33 -15.69 -19.01
C SER A 175 14.80 -15.85 -19.03
N SER A 176 14.19 -16.24 -17.92
CA SER A 176 12.72 -16.49 -17.87
C SER A 176 11.99 -15.57 -16.84
N LYS A 177 12.63 -14.47 -16.39
CA LYS A 177 12.11 -13.62 -15.30
C LYS A 177 10.68 -13.09 -15.53
N ALA A 178 10.38 -12.49 -16.68
CA ALA A 178 9.07 -11.88 -16.92
C ALA A 178 7.91 -12.90 -16.88
N LYS A 179 8.08 -14.06 -17.56
CA LYS A 179 7.06 -15.13 -17.55
C LYS A 179 6.85 -15.72 -16.15
N LYS A 180 7.89 -15.71 -15.32
CA LYS A 180 7.82 -16.23 -13.95
C LYS A 180 7.19 -15.23 -13.00
N ILE A 181 7.45 -13.92 -13.16
CA ILE A 181 6.77 -12.86 -12.40
C ILE A 181 5.26 -12.94 -12.62
N ALA A 182 4.81 -13.04 -13.87
CA ALA A 182 3.39 -13.20 -14.19
C ALA A 182 2.79 -14.47 -13.56
N LYS A 183 3.53 -15.59 -13.58
CA LYS A 183 3.10 -16.84 -12.92
C LYS A 183 3.01 -16.70 -11.40
N ILE A 184 3.96 -16.01 -10.78
CA ILE A 184 3.95 -15.76 -9.33
C ILE A 184 2.77 -14.87 -8.96
N ALA A 185 2.56 -13.75 -9.67
CA ALA A 185 1.45 -12.86 -9.45
C ALA A 185 0.09 -13.58 -9.55
N GLY A 186 -0.05 -14.48 -10.51
CA GLY A 186 -1.23 -15.36 -10.61
C GLY A 186 -1.40 -16.32 -9.45
N LEU A 187 -0.30 -16.93 -8.97
CA LEU A 187 -0.33 -17.89 -7.87
C LEU A 187 -0.69 -17.27 -6.51
N ILE A 188 -0.31 -16.02 -6.29
CA ILE A 188 -0.62 -15.29 -5.04
C ILE A 188 -1.83 -14.37 -5.16
N GLY A 189 -2.59 -14.47 -6.24
CA GLY A 189 -3.83 -13.71 -6.43
C GLY A 189 -3.65 -12.24 -6.81
N LEU A 190 -2.43 -11.81 -7.17
CA LEU A 190 -2.16 -10.44 -7.63
C LEU A 190 -2.41 -10.22 -9.12
N GLY A 191 -2.73 -11.26 -9.90
CA GLY A 191 -2.86 -11.18 -11.35
C GLY A 191 -3.90 -10.15 -11.83
N ALA A 192 -5.04 -10.06 -11.14
CA ALA A 192 -6.08 -9.08 -11.45
C ALA A 192 -5.68 -7.63 -11.11
N ILE A 193 -4.74 -7.43 -10.19
CA ILE A 193 -4.26 -6.13 -9.73
C ILE A 193 -3.16 -5.62 -10.67
N LEU A 194 -2.34 -6.53 -11.18
CA LEU A 194 -1.20 -6.22 -12.06
C LEU A 194 -1.58 -6.17 -13.55
N GLY A 195 -2.85 -6.46 -13.91
CA GLY A 195 -3.32 -6.45 -15.29
C GLY A 195 -2.71 -7.55 -16.18
N ILE A 196 -2.31 -8.69 -15.59
CA ILE A 196 -1.72 -9.87 -16.26
C ILE A 196 -2.70 -11.04 -16.25
#